data_3ca20fbe50be0851f5879f483cf296c3
#
_entry.id   3ca20fbe50be0851f5879f483cf296c3
#
_cell.length_a   1.000
_cell.length_b   1.000
_cell.length_c   1.000
_cell.angle_alpha   90.00
_cell.angle_beta   90.00
_cell.angle_gamma   90.00
#
_symmetry.space_group_name_H-M   'P 1'
#
loop_
_entity.id
_entity.type
_entity.pdbx_description
1 polymer ?
#
loop_
_entity_poly.entity_id
_entity_poly.type
_entity_poly.pdbx_seq_one_letter_code
_entity_poly.pdbx_strand_id
1 'polypeptide(L)'
;MNLGYACMNMTLSSLPKSKRITTNRGMIQRTFRAKGLPYASELGLQNCKDLYKILEWNLAHGFSFFRLTSNLFPWSSEYSLEELPDYQEIRATLKKCGDFAKQHGMRITTHPGPFNVLGSPKQSVVEKTIKELNDHSEIFDLMGLPATPWAKINIHVGGTYGGDFEGTAKRWCKNFYRLNENTQKRLTVENDDKASMWSTKHLFDHIHSRIGIPIVFDYHHHRFCTGGQTEQEALELAMSTWPDGIT
;
A
#
# COMPACT_ATOMS: atom_id res chain seq x y z
N MET A 1 -14.29 -16.72 4.77
CA MET A 1 -13.09 -15.91 5.18
C MET A 1 -12.10 -15.97 4.05
N ASN A 2 -11.60 -14.81 3.59
CA ASN A 2 -10.60 -14.77 2.54
C ASN A 2 -9.21 -14.88 3.18
N LEU A 3 -8.50 -15.97 2.91
CA LEU A 3 -7.14 -16.16 3.41
C LEU A 3 -6.14 -15.49 2.47
N GLY A 4 -5.14 -14.83 3.06
CA GLY A 4 -4.07 -14.15 2.32
C GLY A 4 -2.82 -13.91 3.15
N TYR A 5 -1.83 -13.32 2.51
CA TYR A 5 -0.55 -12.98 3.14
C TYR A 5 0.07 -11.72 2.50
N ALA A 6 1.15 -11.24 3.11
CA ALA A 6 1.78 -9.98 2.74
C ALA A 6 3.14 -10.16 2.06
N CYS A 7 3.36 -9.39 1.00
CA CYS A 7 4.63 -9.03 0.39
C CYS A 7 5.47 -10.19 -0.18
N MET A 8 5.64 -11.30 0.53
CA MET A 8 6.58 -12.35 0.13
C MET A 8 5.95 -13.75 0.23
N ASN A 9 5.93 -14.47 -0.89
CA ASN A 9 5.63 -15.88 -0.88
C ASN A 9 6.89 -16.64 -0.42
N MET A 10 6.88 -17.10 0.82
CA MET A 10 8.04 -17.74 1.43
C MET A 10 8.44 -19.03 0.72
N THR A 11 7.49 -19.81 0.23
CA THR A 11 7.76 -21.05 -0.52
C THR A 11 8.50 -20.76 -1.83
N LEU A 12 8.00 -19.81 -2.62
CA LEU A 12 8.59 -19.45 -3.91
C LEU A 12 9.90 -18.67 -3.77
N SER A 13 10.00 -17.81 -2.75
CA SER A 13 11.19 -17.00 -2.52
C SER A 13 12.37 -17.78 -1.93
N SER A 14 12.13 -18.93 -1.29
CA SER A 14 13.18 -19.81 -0.73
C SER A 14 13.81 -20.74 -1.76
N LEU A 15 13.30 -20.78 -2.98
CA LEU A 15 13.89 -21.56 -4.07
C LEU A 15 15.34 -21.12 -4.37
N PRO A 16 16.19 -22.00 -4.93
CA PRO A 16 17.53 -21.63 -5.37
C PRO A 16 17.53 -20.37 -6.25
N LYS A 17 18.59 -19.56 -6.18
CA LYS A 17 18.66 -18.23 -6.82
C LYS A 17 18.17 -18.21 -8.28
N SER A 18 18.51 -19.24 -9.06
CA SER A 18 18.12 -19.36 -10.48
C SER A 18 16.62 -19.64 -10.71
N LYS A 19 15.92 -20.15 -9.69
CA LYS A 19 14.49 -20.50 -9.74
C LYS A 19 13.63 -19.63 -8.85
N ARG A 20 14.23 -18.70 -8.11
CA ARG A 20 13.55 -17.85 -7.13
C ARG A 20 12.52 -16.97 -7.79
N ILE A 21 11.30 -16.99 -7.26
CA ILE A 21 10.19 -16.15 -7.67
C ILE A 21 9.90 -15.17 -6.51
N THR A 22 10.00 -13.86 -6.78
CA THR A 22 9.78 -12.82 -5.78
C THR A 22 9.48 -11.47 -6.44
N THR A 23 8.65 -10.67 -5.81
CA THR A 23 8.37 -9.28 -6.22
C THR A 23 9.30 -8.25 -5.52
N ASN A 24 10.29 -8.72 -4.76
CA ASN A 24 11.16 -7.88 -3.94
C ASN A 24 12.60 -7.81 -4.44
N ARG A 25 12.83 -7.97 -5.76
CA ARG A 25 14.16 -7.69 -6.30
C ARG A 25 14.42 -6.21 -6.23
N GLY A 26 15.60 -5.89 -5.71
CA GLY A 26 16.00 -4.51 -5.52
C GLY A 26 17.49 -4.31 -5.74
N MET A 27 17.95 -3.10 -5.55
CA MET A 27 19.34 -2.72 -5.58
C MET A 27 19.64 -1.65 -4.54
N ILE A 28 20.90 -1.55 -4.14
CA ILE A 28 21.37 -0.47 -3.27
C ILE A 28 21.60 0.82 -4.09
N GLN A 29 21.62 1.97 -3.42
CA GLN A 29 21.78 3.29 -4.06
C GLN A 29 23.02 3.37 -4.96
N ARG A 30 24.15 2.82 -4.53
CA ARG A 30 25.39 2.78 -5.33
C ARG A 30 25.15 2.09 -6.68
N THR A 31 24.41 0.99 -6.70
CA THR A 31 24.09 0.26 -7.92
C THR A 31 23.12 1.05 -8.80
N PHE A 32 22.11 1.69 -8.20
CA PHE A 32 21.20 2.57 -8.95
C PHE A 32 21.94 3.72 -9.62
N ARG A 33 22.84 4.41 -8.89
CA ARG A 33 23.65 5.48 -9.47
C ARG A 33 24.58 5.03 -10.61
N ALA A 34 25.07 3.79 -10.54
CA ALA A 34 25.98 3.25 -11.56
C ALA A 34 25.26 2.71 -12.80
N LYS A 35 24.07 2.07 -12.63
CA LYS A 35 23.35 1.37 -13.69
C LYS A 35 22.09 2.09 -14.19
N GLY A 36 21.56 3.03 -13.42
CA GLY A 36 20.42 3.89 -13.78
C GLY A 36 19.13 3.15 -14.05
N LEU A 37 18.29 3.82 -14.84
CA LEU A 37 16.94 3.35 -15.20
C LEU A 37 16.93 2.00 -15.94
N PRO A 38 17.87 1.66 -16.83
CA PRO A 38 17.84 0.36 -17.51
C PRO A 38 17.83 -0.81 -16.53
N TYR A 39 18.62 -0.75 -15.48
CA TYR A 39 18.65 -1.83 -14.48
C TYR A 39 17.46 -1.79 -13.52
N ALA A 40 16.94 -0.60 -13.21
CA ALA A 40 15.69 -0.46 -12.47
C ALA A 40 14.51 -1.07 -13.24
N SER A 41 14.46 -0.82 -14.56
CA SER A 41 13.47 -1.38 -15.48
C SER A 41 13.53 -2.90 -15.54
N GLU A 42 14.72 -3.48 -15.74
CA GLU A 42 14.94 -4.93 -15.74
C GLU A 42 14.41 -5.60 -14.46
N LEU A 43 14.76 -5.04 -13.28
CA LEU A 43 14.32 -5.58 -12.01
C LEU A 43 12.80 -5.40 -11.81
N GLY A 44 12.25 -4.24 -12.15
CA GLY A 44 10.81 -3.96 -12.07
C GLY A 44 10.00 -4.90 -12.96
N LEU A 45 10.42 -5.07 -14.21
CA LEU A 45 9.78 -6.00 -15.15
C LEU A 45 9.82 -7.44 -14.64
N GLN A 46 10.97 -7.88 -14.11
CA GLN A 46 11.09 -9.23 -13.55
C GLN A 46 10.20 -9.40 -12.31
N ASN A 47 10.08 -8.39 -11.45
CA ASN A 47 9.16 -8.39 -10.33
C ASN A 47 7.69 -8.51 -10.80
N CYS A 48 7.31 -7.81 -11.87
CA CYS A 48 5.97 -7.92 -12.46
C CYS A 48 5.71 -9.32 -13.05
N LYS A 49 6.68 -9.92 -13.75
CA LYS A 49 6.58 -11.29 -14.27
C LYS A 49 6.43 -12.32 -13.15
N ASP A 50 7.14 -12.10 -12.05
CA ASP A 50 7.05 -12.98 -10.89
C ASP A 50 5.77 -12.76 -10.08
N LEU A 51 5.22 -11.55 -10.08
CA LEU A 51 3.88 -11.30 -9.50
C LEU A 51 2.84 -12.21 -10.14
N TYR A 52 2.84 -12.33 -11.47
CA TYR A 52 1.89 -13.21 -12.17
C TYR A 52 2.01 -14.67 -11.68
N LYS A 53 3.23 -15.20 -11.57
CA LYS A 53 3.48 -16.56 -11.05
C LYS A 53 3.04 -16.73 -9.59
N ILE A 54 3.19 -15.69 -8.78
CA ILE A 54 2.72 -15.69 -7.38
C ILE A 54 1.19 -15.76 -7.35
N LEU A 55 0.50 -15.03 -8.22
CA LEU A 55 -0.97 -15.08 -8.31
C LEU A 55 -1.47 -16.46 -8.76
N GLU A 56 -0.80 -17.08 -9.75
CA GLU A 56 -1.10 -18.47 -10.15
C GLU A 56 -0.91 -19.46 -9.00
N TRP A 57 0.19 -19.33 -8.25
CA TRP A 57 0.46 -20.15 -7.08
C TRP A 57 -0.60 -19.93 -5.99
N ASN A 58 -0.98 -18.69 -5.73
CA ASN A 58 -2.01 -18.34 -4.76
C ASN A 58 -3.35 -19.00 -5.11
N LEU A 59 -3.77 -18.92 -6.37
CA LEU A 59 -4.99 -19.58 -6.82
C LEU A 59 -4.94 -21.09 -6.58
N ALA A 60 -3.84 -21.75 -6.96
CA ALA A 60 -3.66 -23.18 -6.78
C ALA A 60 -3.66 -23.64 -5.32
N HIS A 61 -3.38 -22.73 -4.37
CA HIS A 61 -3.31 -23.01 -2.92
C HIS A 61 -4.46 -22.39 -2.11
N GLY A 62 -5.47 -21.85 -2.77
CA GLY A 62 -6.67 -21.31 -2.11
C GLY A 62 -6.48 -19.94 -1.43
N PHE A 63 -5.44 -19.18 -1.79
CA PHE A 63 -5.26 -17.82 -1.30
C PHE A 63 -5.95 -16.82 -2.24
N SER A 64 -6.96 -16.13 -1.73
CA SER A 64 -7.73 -15.12 -2.48
C SER A 64 -7.38 -13.67 -2.15
N PHE A 65 -6.45 -13.45 -1.21
CA PHE A 65 -5.99 -12.12 -0.81
C PHE A 65 -4.46 -12.05 -0.85
N PHE A 66 -3.93 -11.00 -1.47
CA PHE A 66 -2.48 -10.76 -1.51
C PHE A 66 -2.16 -9.28 -1.29
N ARG A 67 -1.31 -8.99 -0.30
CA ARG A 67 -0.75 -7.64 -0.10
C ARG A 67 0.54 -7.52 -0.91
N LEU A 68 0.47 -6.78 -2.02
CA LEU A 68 1.62 -6.50 -2.88
C LEU A 68 2.68 -5.71 -2.11
N THR A 69 3.95 -6.00 -2.39
CA THR A 69 5.07 -5.26 -1.82
C THR A 69 5.07 -3.80 -2.26
N SER A 70 5.50 -2.91 -1.38
CA SER A 70 5.76 -1.50 -1.72
C SER A 70 7.02 -1.30 -2.57
N ASN A 71 7.86 -2.33 -2.73
CA ASN A 71 9.13 -2.27 -3.46
C ASN A 71 9.07 -2.99 -4.82
N LEU A 72 7.91 -3.00 -5.48
CA LEU A 72 7.77 -3.63 -6.80
C LEU A 72 8.73 -3.01 -7.83
N PHE A 73 8.91 -1.69 -7.76
CA PHE A 73 9.84 -0.91 -8.59
C PHE A 73 10.94 -0.30 -7.70
N PRO A 74 12.18 -0.79 -7.78
CA PRO A 74 13.27 -0.28 -6.97
C PRO A 74 13.57 1.19 -7.28
N TRP A 75 13.69 2.03 -6.24
CA TRP A 75 13.99 3.47 -6.38
C TRP A 75 12.94 4.26 -7.14
N SER A 76 11.67 3.85 -7.14
CA SER A 76 10.57 4.55 -7.83
C SER A 76 10.40 6.02 -7.41
N SER A 77 10.89 6.41 -6.25
CA SER A 77 10.94 7.83 -5.84
C SER A 77 11.75 8.73 -6.78
N GLU A 78 12.67 8.16 -7.56
CA GLU A 78 13.64 8.90 -8.39
C GLU A 78 13.23 8.98 -9.87
N TYR A 79 12.12 8.37 -10.28
CA TYR A 79 11.65 8.35 -11.67
C TYR A 79 10.13 8.16 -11.75
N SER A 80 9.56 8.35 -12.94
CA SER A 80 8.19 7.94 -13.27
C SER A 80 8.23 6.61 -14.02
N LEU A 81 7.20 5.77 -13.89
CA LEU A 81 7.20 4.45 -14.55
C LEU A 81 7.36 4.54 -16.07
N GLU A 82 6.82 5.59 -16.68
CA GLU A 82 6.91 5.85 -18.13
C GLU A 82 8.35 6.10 -18.63
N GLU A 83 9.28 6.48 -17.76
CA GLU A 83 10.68 6.68 -18.09
C GLU A 83 11.47 5.37 -18.20
N LEU A 84 10.88 4.25 -17.72
CA LEU A 84 11.53 2.94 -17.75
C LEU A 84 11.60 2.40 -19.20
N PRO A 85 12.77 1.94 -19.68
CA PRO A 85 12.92 1.37 -21.03
C PRO A 85 11.91 0.26 -21.37
N ASP A 86 11.56 -0.57 -20.38
CA ASP A 86 10.62 -1.70 -20.57
C ASP A 86 9.16 -1.32 -20.22
N TYR A 87 8.81 -0.03 -20.16
CA TYR A 87 7.49 0.43 -19.71
C TYR A 87 6.32 -0.27 -20.39
N GLN A 88 6.37 -0.46 -21.71
CA GLN A 88 5.28 -1.10 -22.45
C GLN A 88 5.08 -2.58 -22.04
N GLU A 89 6.18 -3.30 -21.80
CA GLU A 89 6.12 -4.69 -21.34
C GLU A 89 5.67 -4.76 -19.87
N ILE A 90 6.13 -3.84 -19.03
CA ILE A 90 5.69 -3.67 -17.63
C ILE A 90 4.18 -3.45 -17.60
N ARG A 91 3.66 -2.50 -18.38
CA ARG A 91 2.24 -2.19 -18.49
C ARG A 91 1.42 -3.41 -18.91
N ALA A 92 1.84 -4.11 -19.96
CA ALA A 92 1.18 -5.33 -20.43
C ALA A 92 1.18 -6.43 -19.36
N THR A 93 2.30 -6.60 -18.65
CA THR A 93 2.43 -7.61 -17.59
C THR A 93 1.57 -7.28 -16.38
N LEU A 94 1.54 -6.02 -15.92
CA LEU A 94 0.66 -5.57 -14.83
C LEU A 94 -0.81 -5.74 -15.20
N LYS A 95 -1.20 -5.37 -16.43
CA LYS A 95 -2.57 -5.59 -16.94
C LYS A 95 -2.95 -7.06 -16.87
N LYS A 96 -2.05 -7.97 -17.31
CA LYS A 96 -2.25 -9.42 -17.23
C LYS A 96 -2.44 -9.88 -15.78
N CYS A 97 -1.65 -9.37 -14.83
CA CYS A 97 -1.80 -9.67 -13.39
C CYS A 97 -3.18 -9.24 -12.87
N GLY A 98 -3.60 -8.03 -13.21
CA GLY A 98 -4.89 -7.51 -12.77
C GLY A 98 -6.08 -8.23 -13.38
N ASP A 99 -6.02 -8.60 -14.67
CA ASP A 99 -7.07 -9.37 -15.33
C ASP A 99 -7.19 -10.77 -14.70
N PHE A 100 -6.07 -11.43 -14.43
CA PHE A 100 -6.04 -12.71 -13.72
C PHE A 100 -6.66 -12.59 -12.32
N ALA A 101 -6.29 -11.57 -11.55
CA ALA A 101 -6.84 -11.34 -10.22
C ALA A 101 -8.37 -11.13 -10.27
N LYS A 102 -8.87 -10.31 -11.20
CA LYS A 102 -10.32 -10.08 -11.39
C LYS A 102 -11.05 -11.34 -11.80
N GLN A 103 -10.51 -12.09 -12.76
CA GLN A 103 -11.11 -13.33 -13.26
C GLN A 103 -11.30 -14.36 -12.13
N HIS A 104 -10.40 -14.41 -11.16
CA HIS A 104 -10.41 -15.37 -10.06
C HIS A 104 -10.86 -14.80 -8.71
N GLY A 105 -11.45 -13.59 -8.69
CA GLY A 105 -11.96 -12.96 -7.48
C GLY A 105 -10.88 -12.68 -6.43
N MET A 106 -9.62 -12.51 -6.85
CA MET A 106 -8.50 -12.23 -5.94
C MET A 106 -8.44 -10.76 -5.58
N ARG A 107 -8.31 -10.45 -4.30
CA ARG A 107 -8.12 -9.09 -3.80
C ARG A 107 -6.64 -8.76 -3.68
N ILE A 108 -6.20 -7.69 -4.32
CA ILE A 108 -4.83 -7.18 -4.22
C ILE A 108 -4.86 -5.82 -3.53
N THR A 109 -3.99 -5.65 -2.54
CA THR A 109 -3.82 -4.40 -1.78
C THR A 109 -2.35 -4.07 -1.65
N THR A 110 -2.01 -2.88 -1.16
CA THR A 110 -0.63 -2.52 -0.80
C THR A 110 -0.58 -1.77 0.53
N HIS A 111 0.57 -1.80 1.15
CA HIS A 111 0.85 -1.06 2.39
C HIS A 111 2.22 -0.39 2.27
N PRO A 112 2.27 0.86 1.77
CA PRO A 112 3.50 1.64 1.71
C PRO A 112 4.18 1.74 3.07
N GLY A 113 5.49 1.95 3.05
CA GLY A 113 6.30 1.99 4.27
C GLY A 113 5.92 3.12 5.24
N PRO A 114 6.37 3.07 6.50
CA PRO A 114 5.95 3.98 7.58
C PRO A 114 6.44 5.43 7.40
N PHE A 115 7.22 5.70 6.36
CA PHE A 115 7.71 7.04 6.03
C PHE A 115 6.71 7.86 5.20
N ASN A 116 5.57 7.27 4.82
CA ASN A 116 4.50 7.92 4.08
C ASN A 116 3.57 8.68 5.04
N VAL A 117 3.94 9.94 5.35
CA VAL A 117 3.32 10.75 6.39
C VAL A 117 2.78 12.08 5.83
N LEU A 118 1.53 12.11 5.39
CA LEU A 118 0.86 13.31 4.89
C LEU A 118 0.73 14.42 5.94
N GLY A 119 0.75 14.08 7.24
CA GLY A 119 0.66 15.03 8.36
C GLY A 119 1.99 15.70 8.75
N SER A 120 3.09 15.40 8.03
CA SER A 120 4.40 15.95 8.34
C SER A 120 4.42 17.48 8.27
N PRO A 121 5.08 18.18 9.25
CA PRO A 121 5.33 19.62 9.16
C PRO A 121 6.40 19.96 8.10
N LYS A 122 7.17 18.98 7.63
CA LYS A 122 8.21 19.16 6.60
C LYS A 122 7.63 18.96 5.21
N GLN A 123 7.55 20.03 4.42
CA GLN A 123 6.99 20.00 3.07
C GLN A 123 7.68 18.97 2.15
N SER A 124 9.00 18.84 2.21
CA SER A 124 9.76 17.87 1.39
C SER A 124 9.38 16.40 1.69
N VAL A 125 8.95 16.10 2.91
CA VAL A 125 8.45 14.77 3.28
C VAL A 125 7.06 14.55 2.70
N VAL A 126 6.20 15.57 2.76
CA VAL A 126 4.85 15.52 2.18
C VAL A 126 4.91 15.31 0.66
N GLU A 127 5.77 16.03 -0.05
CA GLU A 127 5.92 15.87 -1.52
C GLU A 127 6.34 14.44 -1.89
N LYS A 128 7.32 13.88 -1.20
CA LYS A 128 7.74 12.48 -1.40
C LYS A 128 6.61 11.50 -1.12
N THR A 129 5.85 11.72 -0.03
CA THR A 129 4.69 10.89 0.31
C THR A 129 3.63 10.94 -0.78
N ILE A 130 3.29 12.15 -1.27
CA ILE A 130 2.30 12.30 -2.35
C ILE A 130 2.74 11.54 -3.60
N LYS A 131 4.00 11.69 -4.00
CA LYS A 131 4.54 10.95 -5.14
C LYS A 131 4.42 9.45 -4.93
N GLU A 132 4.91 8.92 -3.81
CA GLU A 132 4.91 7.47 -3.53
C GLU A 132 3.49 6.89 -3.50
N LEU A 133 2.54 7.58 -2.88
CA LEU A 133 1.14 7.12 -2.85
C LEU A 133 0.49 7.15 -4.24
N ASN A 134 0.79 8.15 -5.05
CA ASN A 134 0.31 8.23 -6.43
C ASN A 134 0.94 7.14 -7.31
N ASP A 135 2.24 6.84 -7.14
CA ASP A 135 2.92 5.76 -7.86
C ASP A 135 2.28 4.39 -7.53
N HIS A 136 1.93 4.13 -6.27
CA HIS A 136 1.21 2.91 -5.89
C HIS A 136 -0.19 2.83 -6.53
N SER A 137 -0.89 3.95 -6.62
CA SER A 137 -2.18 4.01 -7.29
C SER A 137 -2.06 3.79 -8.80
N GLU A 138 -1.02 4.34 -9.43
CA GLU A 138 -0.73 4.12 -10.85
C GLU A 138 -0.50 2.64 -11.16
N ILE A 139 0.26 1.91 -10.33
CA ILE A 139 0.43 0.47 -10.47
C ILE A 139 -0.92 -0.25 -10.51
N PHE A 140 -1.85 0.13 -9.62
CA PHE A 140 -3.19 -0.46 -9.59
C PHE A 140 -4.05 -0.04 -10.78
N ASP A 141 -3.89 1.18 -11.30
CA ASP A 141 -4.52 1.64 -12.55
C ASP A 141 -4.00 0.82 -13.75
N LEU A 142 -2.70 0.59 -13.86
CA LEU A 142 -2.09 -0.25 -14.89
C LEU A 142 -2.56 -1.71 -14.81
N MET A 143 -2.85 -2.21 -13.61
CA MET A 143 -3.49 -3.52 -13.41
C MET A 143 -4.98 -3.51 -13.77
N GLY A 144 -5.61 -2.34 -13.93
CA GLY A 144 -7.05 -2.20 -14.13
C GLY A 144 -7.88 -2.61 -12.93
N LEU A 145 -7.33 -2.42 -11.71
CA LEU A 145 -8.05 -2.64 -10.46
C LEU A 145 -8.98 -1.45 -10.15
N PRO A 146 -10.11 -1.65 -9.44
CA PRO A 146 -11.04 -0.58 -9.16
C PRO A 146 -10.41 0.51 -8.29
N ALA A 147 -10.74 1.78 -8.58
CA ALA A 147 -10.37 2.90 -7.74
C ALA A 147 -11.35 2.99 -6.55
N THR A 148 -11.25 2.03 -5.64
CA THR A 148 -12.07 1.92 -4.42
C THR A 148 -11.24 1.28 -3.31
N PRO A 149 -11.69 1.31 -2.04
CA PRO A 149 -11.01 0.64 -0.93
C PRO A 149 -10.92 -0.88 -1.07
N TRP A 150 -11.55 -1.50 -2.08
CA TRP A 150 -11.30 -2.90 -2.43
C TRP A 150 -9.83 -3.14 -2.80
N ALA A 151 -9.27 -2.27 -3.67
CA ALA A 151 -7.85 -2.27 -4.02
C ALA A 151 -7.13 -1.19 -3.18
N LYS A 152 -7.12 -1.37 -1.85
CA LYS A 152 -6.66 -0.34 -0.93
C LYS A 152 -5.15 -0.09 -0.95
N ILE A 153 -4.80 1.16 -0.76
CA ILE A 153 -3.48 1.63 -0.34
C ILE A 153 -3.61 1.97 1.15
N ASN A 154 -3.09 1.11 2.02
CA ASN A 154 -3.24 1.25 3.46
C ASN A 154 -2.01 1.92 4.06
N ILE A 155 -2.18 2.96 4.89
CA ILE A 155 -1.06 3.65 5.55
C ILE A 155 -1.41 4.01 7.00
N HIS A 156 -0.37 4.21 7.81
CA HIS A 156 -0.50 4.89 9.09
C HIS A 156 -0.49 6.41 8.92
N VAL A 157 -1.16 7.14 9.81
CA VAL A 157 -1.14 8.62 9.79
C VAL A 157 0.25 9.14 10.11
N GLY A 158 1.00 8.41 10.92
CA GLY A 158 2.35 8.75 11.36
C GLY A 158 2.40 9.53 12.64
N GLY A 159 3.51 10.26 12.88
CA GLY A 159 3.77 10.93 14.14
C GLY A 159 2.77 12.02 14.51
N THR A 160 2.52 12.18 15.82
CA THR A 160 1.64 13.21 16.38
C THR A 160 2.36 14.54 16.69
N TYR A 161 3.67 14.59 16.43
CA TYR A 161 4.50 15.80 16.58
C TYR A 161 4.31 16.55 17.91
N GLY A 162 4.56 15.82 19.01
CA GLY A 162 4.40 16.36 20.38
C GLY A 162 3.02 16.17 20.99
N GLY A 163 2.22 15.25 20.45
CA GLY A 163 0.84 14.98 20.92
C GLY A 163 -0.21 15.89 20.27
N ASP A 164 0.18 16.66 19.25
CA ASP A 164 -0.74 17.54 18.49
C ASP A 164 -1.52 16.72 17.44
N PHE A 165 -2.50 15.95 17.91
CA PHE A 165 -3.40 15.20 17.05
C PHE A 165 -4.18 16.12 16.11
N GLU A 166 -4.71 17.21 16.63
CA GLU A 166 -5.57 18.15 15.90
C GLU A 166 -4.82 18.85 14.75
N GLY A 167 -3.65 19.43 15.04
CA GLY A 167 -2.86 20.10 14.02
C GLY A 167 -2.28 19.11 13.00
N THR A 168 -1.93 17.89 13.43
CA THR A 168 -1.46 16.84 12.53
C THR A 168 -2.59 16.39 11.59
N ALA A 169 -3.79 16.16 12.12
CA ALA A 169 -4.96 15.79 11.33
C ALA A 169 -5.33 16.87 10.30
N LYS A 170 -5.30 18.15 10.69
CA LYS A 170 -5.53 19.28 9.75
C LYS A 170 -4.53 19.26 8.58
N ARG A 171 -3.24 19.08 8.87
CA ARG A 171 -2.21 18.98 7.83
C ARG A 171 -2.43 17.76 6.95
N TRP A 172 -2.71 16.61 7.56
CA TRP A 172 -2.94 15.33 6.87
C TRP A 172 -4.12 15.44 5.91
N CYS A 173 -5.29 15.89 6.39
CA CYS A 173 -6.49 16.04 5.57
C CYS A 173 -6.29 17.09 4.45
N LYS A 174 -5.59 18.21 4.73
CA LYS A 174 -5.24 19.17 3.68
C LYS A 174 -4.39 18.55 2.58
N ASN A 175 -3.40 17.74 2.92
CA ASN A 175 -2.51 17.09 1.96
C ASN A 175 -3.14 15.89 1.27
N PHE A 176 -4.14 15.24 1.87
CA PHE A 176 -4.94 14.20 1.23
C PHE A 176 -5.57 14.69 -0.09
N TYR A 177 -6.12 15.88 -0.13
CA TYR A 177 -6.71 16.47 -1.34
C TYR A 177 -5.71 16.86 -2.44
N ARG A 178 -4.41 16.72 -2.16
CA ARG A 178 -3.35 16.90 -3.17
C ARG A 178 -2.98 15.59 -3.88
N LEU A 179 -3.47 14.47 -3.40
CA LEU A 179 -3.34 13.17 -4.06
C LEU A 179 -4.22 13.13 -5.32
N ASN A 180 -3.83 12.30 -6.28
CA ASN A 180 -4.67 12.01 -7.44
C ASN A 180 -6.02 11.39 -7.03
N GLU A 181 -7.04 11.61 -7.81
CA GLU A 181 -8.42 11.16 -7.49
C GLU A 181 -8.49 9.65 -7.20
N ASN A 182 -7.84 8.82 -8.03
CA ASN A 182 -7.81 7.37 -7.82
C ASN A 182 -7.08 6.99 -6.53
N THR A 183 -6.02 7.73 -6.17
CA THR A 183 -5.29 7.53 -4.91
C THR A 183 -6.18 7.86 -3.73
N GLN A 184 -6.89 9.00 -3.76
CA GLN A 184 -7.84 9.37 -2.70
C GLN A 184 -8.91 8.29 -2.49
N LYS A 185 -9.47 7.75 -3.57
CA LYS A 185 -10.50 6.70 -3.53
C LYS A 185 -10.01 5.35 -3.01
N ARG A 186 -8.71 5.06 -3.10
CA ARG A 186 -8.08 3.81 -2.62
C ARG A 186 -7.50 3.90 -1.23
N LEU A 187 -7.21 5.12 -0.77
CA LEU A 187 -6.48 5.30 0.49
C LEU A 187 -7.31 4.88 1.68
N THR A 188 -6.67 4.17 2.60
CA THR A 188 -7.21 3.81 3.91
C THR A 188 -6.18 4.11 4.99
N VAL A 189 -6.63 4.32 6.20
CA VAL A 189 -5.75 4.52 7.36
C VAL A 189 -5.89 3.39 8.36
N GLU A 190 -4.79 3.05 9.04
CA GLU A 190 -4.72 1.94 9.99
C GLU A 190 -4.31 2.46 11.38
N ASN A 191 -4.88 1.88 12.43
CA ASN A 191 -4.48 2.16 13.80
C ASN A 191 -3.01 1.77 14.05
N ASP A 192 -2.34 2.50 14.95
CA ASP A 192 -0.92 2.34 15.27
C ASP A 192 -0.68 1.39 16.44
N ASP A 193 0.58 0.94 16.59
CA ASP A 193 1.08 0.03 17.63
C ASP A 193 1.71 0.74 18.85
N LYS A 194 1.53 2.04 19.00
CA LYS A 194 2.09 2.84 20.10
C LYS A 194 1.03 3.71 20.76
N ALA A 195 0.95 3.68 22.07
CA ALA A 195 -0.04 4.44 22.86
C ALA A 195 -0.04 5.95 22.59
N SER A 196 1.09 6.52 22.14
CA SER A 196 1.22 7.94 21.78
C SER A 196 0.80 8.27 20.33
N MET A 197 0.34 7.26 19.57
CA MET A 197 -0.01 7.38 18.17
C MET A 197 -1.53 7.25 17.96
N TRP A 198 -1.96 6.87 16.79
CA TRP A 198 -3.36 6.91 16.35
C TRP A 198 -4.10 5.61 16.66
N SER A 199 -4.92 5.60 17.70
CA SER A 199 -5.91 4.52 17.90
C SER A 199 -7.04 4.63 16.88
N THR A 200 -7.88 3.58 16.77
CA THR A 200 -9.09 3.59 15.95
C THR A 200 -9.98 4.80 16.27
N LYS A 201 -10.15 5.10 17.57
CA LYS A 201 -10.92 6.27 18.02
C LYS A 201 -10.30 7.59 17.55
N HIS A 202 -8.99 7.77 17.67
CA HIS A 202 -8.32 8.98 17.19
C HIS A 202 -8.46 9.13 15.67
N LEU A 203 -8.33 8.02 14.90
CA LEU A 203 -8.52 8.04 13.45
C LEU A 203 -9.95 8.45 13.08
N PHE A 204 -10.95 7.93 13.80
CA PHE A 204 -12.34 8.27 13.57
C PHE A 204 -12.61 9.75 13.88
N ASP A 205 -12.24 10.21 15.08
CA ASP A 205 -12.55 11.54 15.56
C ASP A 205 -11.83 12.64 14.75
N HIS A 206 -10.60 12.40 14.31
CA HIS A 206 -9.75 13.44 13.73
C HIS A 206 -9.55 13.34 12.21
N ILE A 207 -9.64 12.15 11.63
CA ILE A 207 -9.37 11.93 10.19
C ILE A 207 -10.66 11.55 9.45
N HIS A 208 -11.30 10.43 9.83
CA HIS A 208 -12.51 9.95 9.17
C HIS A 208 -13.63 11.00 9.19
N SER A 209 -13.90 11.61 10.34
CA SER A 209 -14.95 12.64 10.49
C SER A 209 -14.79 13.84 9.56
N ARG A 210 -13.59 14.08 9.01
CA ARG A 210 -13.30 15.21 8.12
C ARG A 210 -13.36 14.88 6.64
N ILE A 211 -12.99 13.67 6.26
CA ILE A 211 -12.81 13.32 4.85
C ILE A 211 -13.45 11.98 4.47
N GLY A 212 -14.09 11.27 5.39
CA GLY A 212 -14.78 10.01 5.13
C GLY A 212 -13.85 8.82 4.77
N ILE A 213 -12.54 8.90 5.06
CA ILE A 213 -11.60 7.82 4.71
C ILE A 213 -11.85 6.56 5.54
N PRO A 214 -11.87 5.34 4.95
CA PRO A 214 -12.06 4.12 5.70
C PRO A 214 -10.90 3.79 6.63
N ILE A 215 -11.22 3.20 7.79
CA ILE A 215 -10.26 2.77 8.81
C ILE A 215 -10.07 1.26 8.71
N VAL A 216 -8.83 0.82 8.59
CA VAL A 216 -8.43 -0.59 8.71
C VAL A 216 -8.13 -0.86 10.18
N PHE A 217 -8.73 -1.90 10.73
CA PHE A 217 -8.47 -2.33 12.10
C PHE A 217 -7.39 -3.41 12.12
N ASP A 218 -6.27 -3.11 12.78
CA ASP A 218 -5.25 -4.10 13.09
C ASP A 218 -5.38 -4.52 14.56
N TYR A 219 -5.71 -5.80 14.79
CA TYR A 219 -5.88 -6.39 16.12
C TYR A 219 -4.61 -6.38 16.96
N HIS A 220 -3.46 -6.56 16.32
CA HIS A 220 -2.18 -6.56 17.02
C HIS A 220 -1.83 -5.17 17.51
N HIS A 221 -1.99 -4.15 16.66
CA HIS A 221 -1.74 -2.76 17.00
C HIS A 221 -2.69 -2.26 18.10
N HIS A 222 -3.95 -2.66 18.06
CA HIS A 222 -4.93 -2.27 19.07
C HIS A 222 -4.49 -2.64 20.51
N ARG A 223 -3.78 -3.75 20.70
CA ARG A 223 -3.26 -4.16 22.03
C ARG A 223 -2.33 -3.13 22.65
N PHE A 224 -1.66 -2.31 21.85
CA PHE A 224 -0.70 -1.29 22.29
C PHE A 224 -1.26 0.13 22.22
N CYS A 225 -2.33 0.36 21.45
CA CYS A 225 -2.93 1.67 21.23
C CYS A 225 -4.46 1.55 21.18
N THR A 226 -5.07 1.28 22.34
CA THR A 226 -6.53 1.00 22.44
C THR A 226 -7.40 2.26 22.30
N GLY A 227 -6.85 3.46 22.63
CA GLY A 227 -7.65 4.68 22.72
C GLY A 227 -8.79 4.62 23.74
N GLY A 228 -8.70 3.71 24.72
CA GLY A 228 -9.71 3.49 25.75
C GLY A 228 -10.88 2.62 25.31
N GLN A 229 -10.81 1.99 24.11
CA GLN A 229 -11.84 1.11 23.57
C GLN A 229 -11.48 -0.36 23.79
N THR A 230 -12.50 -1.20 23.94
CA THR A 230 -12.37 -2.65 23.80
C THR A 230 -12.10 -3.00 22.35
N GLU A 231 -11.59 -4.21 22.10
CA GLU A 231 -11.34 -4.73 20.75
C GLU A 231 -12.61 -4.76 19.89
N GLN A 232 -13.74 -5.12 20.47
CA GLN A 232 -15.03 -5.16 19.78
C GLN A 232 -15.49 -3.75 19.40
N GLU A 233 -15.48 -2.79 20.33
CA GLU A 233 -15.87 -1.39 20.06
C GLU A 233 -15.01 -0.77 18.95
N ALA A 234 -13.70 -0.99 19.00
CA ALA A 234 -12.79 -0.46 17.99
C ALA A 234 -12.99 -1.11 16.63
N LEU A 235 -13.23 -2.42 16.56
CA LEU A 235 -13.57 -3.13 15.33
C LEU A 235 -14.88 -2.61 14.72
N GLU A 236 -15.95 -2.52 15.53
CA GLU A 236 -17.25 -2.04 15.08
C GLU A 236 -17.16 -0.59 14.56
N LEU A 237 -16.41 0.26 15.27
CA LEU A 237 -16.15 1.62 14.83
C LEU A 237 -15.39 1.66 13.49
N ALA A 238 -14.34 0.86 13.32
CA ALA A 238 -13.62 0.78 12.05
C ALA A 238 -14.53 0.27 10.92
N MET A 239 -15.31 -0.78 11.16
CA MET A 239 -16.25 -1.34 10.18
C MET A 239 -17.30 -0.33 9.71
N SER A 240 -17.79 0.53 10.61
CA SER A 240 -18.78 1.57 10.28
C SER A 240 -18.26 2.62 9.29
N THR A 241 -16.94 2.70 9.07
CA THR A 241 -16.30 3.66 8.15
C THR A 241 -16.20 3.14 6.72
N TRP A 242 -16.49 1.86 6.48
CA TRP A 242 -16.34 1.26 5.16
C TRP A 242 -17.59 1.42 4.30
N PRO A 243 -17.41 1.64 2.98
CA PRO A 243 -18.53 1.66 2.05
C PRO A 243 -19.26 0.31 2.02
N ASP A 244 -20.58 0.36 1.79
CA ASP A 244 -21.40 -0.83 1.65
C ASP A 244 -20.83 -1.80 0.59
N GLY A 245 -20.78 -3.08 0.92
CA GLY A 245 -20.31 -4.15 0.04
C GLY A 245 -18.78 -4.25 -0.10
N ILE A 246 -18.01 -3.45 0.62
CA ILE A 246 -16.55 -3.51 0.66
C ILE A 246 -16.11 -3.70 2.12
N THR A 247 -15.82 -4.92 2.51
CA THR A 247 -15.29 -5.23 3.86
C THR A 247 -14.15 -6.22 3.77
#